data_ccc2480edb8917eb0b472ce5121f71d7
#
_entry.id   ccc2480edb8917eb0b472ce5121f71d7
#
_cell.length_a   1.000
_cell.length_b   1.000
_cell.length_c   1.000
_cell.angle_alpha   90.00
_cell.angle_beta   90.00
_cell.angle_gamma   90.00
#
_symmetry.space_group_name_H-M   'P 1'
#
loop_
_entity.id
_entity.type
_entity.pdbx_description
1 polymer ?
#
loop_
_entity_poly.entity_id
_entity_poly.type
_entity_poly.pdbx_seq_one_letter_code
_entity_poly.pdbx_strand_id
1 'polypeptide(L)'
;MTTVLFVCTENSNRSQMAEAFARMHGDGLLEPHSAGSRPSGTVNPRAVKAMAEVGYDLSTHHSKSVSEVPTGPYEFVITMGCGDACPFVPAVERDDWDLADPRDLAPPEFNQVRDEIESRVKALLERVNAG
;
A
#
# COMPACT_ATOMS: atom_id res chain seq x y z
N MET A 1 -7.78 1.60 -16.59
CA MET A 1 -7.48 0.83 -15.36
C MET A 1 -8.02 1.56 -14.14
N THR A 2 -8.39 0.82 -13.13
CA THR A 2 -8.86 1.39 -11.88
C THR A 2 -7.68 1.96 -11.08
N THR A 3 -7.76 3.24 -10.72
CA THR A 3 -6.68 3.90 -9.97
C THR A 3 -6.88 3.70 -8.46
N VAL A 4 -5.81 3.33 -7.77
CA VAL A 4 -5.81 3.09 -6.32
C VAL A 4 -4.62 3.80 -5.70
N LEU A 5 -4.86 4.52 -4.60
CA LEU A 5 -3.79 5.10 -3.79
C LEU A 5 -3.81 4.46 -2.40
N PHE A 6 -2.70 3.89 -2.01
CA PHE A 6 -2.49 3.35 -0.67
C PHE A 6 -1.69 4.35 0.15
N VAL A 7 -2.21 4.75 1.30
CA VAL A 7 -1.58 5.78 2.15
C VAL A 7 -1.31 5.21 3.54
N CYS A 8 -0.08 5.33 4.00
CA CYS A 8 0.26 5.11 5.40
C CYS A 8 1.13 6.26 5.88
N THR A 9 1.64 6.22 7.11
CA THR A 9 2.38 7.35 7.66
C THR A 9 3.69 7.59 6.92
N GLU A 10 4.58 6.61 6.89
CA GLU A 10 5.95 6.78 6.37
C GLU A 10 6.15 6.33 4.93
N ASN A 11 5.20 5.59 4.37
CA ASN A 11 5.34 4.98 3.05
C ASN A 11 6.61 4.13 2.96
N SER A 12 6.87 3.35 3.99
CA SER A 12 8.05 2.48 4.04
C SER A 12 7.72 1.00 4.24
N ASN A 13 6.53 0.66 4.74
CA ASN A 13 6.11 -0.73 4.98
C ASN A 13 4.74 -1.04 4.36
N ARG A 14 3.66 -0.69 5.07
CA ARG A 14 2.30 -1.13 4.74
C ARG A 14 1.84 -0.72 3.36
N SER A 15 1.92 0.57 3.03
CA SER A 15 1.46 1.05 1.72
C SER A 15 2.37 0.58 0.59
N GLN A 16 3.66 0.41 0.85
CA GLN A 16 4.59 -0.12 -0.15
C GLN A 16 4.25 -1.58 -0.49
N MET A 17 3.99 -2.40 0.53
CA MET A 17 3.60 -3.79 0.31
C MET A 17 2.25 -3.89 -0.41
N ALA A 18 1.29 -3.03 -0.06
CA ALA A 18 0.01 -2.99 -0.74
C ALA A 18 0.16 -2.64 -2.22
N GLU A 19 0.95 -1.64 -2.54
CA GLU A 19 1.24 -1.28 -3.94
C GLU A 19 1.89 -2.46 -4.66
N ALA A 20 2.85 -3.13 -4.02
CA ALA A 20 3.53 -4.28 -4.62
C ALA A 20 2.54 -5.41 -4.94
N PHE A 21 1.67 -5.78 -3.99
CA PHE A 21 0.67 -6.82 -4.24
C PHE A 21 -0.33 -6.41 -5.33
N ALA A 22 -0.71 -5.13 -5.38
CA ALA A 22 -1.58 -4.63 -6.43
C ALA A 22 -0.92 -4.77 -7.81
N ARG A 23 0.39 -4.52 -7.90
CA ARG A 23 1.12 -4.74 -9.15
C ARG A 23 1.24 -6.21 -9.50
N MET A 24 1.49 -7.07 -8.50
CA MET A 24 1.63 -8.52 -8.73
C MET A 24 0.33 -9.15 -9.22
N HIS A 25 -0.79 -8.84 -8.56
CA HIS A 25 -2.06 -9.51 -8.78
C HIS A 25 -3.02 -8.72 -9.66
N GLY A 26 -2.83 -7.41 -9.76
CA GLY A 26 -3.74 -6.50 -10.46
C GLY A 26 -3.22 -5.98 -11.79
N ASP A 27 -2.20 -6.62 -12.37
CA ASP A 27 -1.63 -6.20 -13.64
C ASP A 27 -2.72 -6.17 -14.72
N GLY A 28 -2.87 -5.01 -15.37
CA GLY A 28 -3.91 -4.80 -16.37
C GLY A 28 -5.28 -4.40 -15.79
N LEU A 29 -5.48 -4.48 -14.47
CA LEU A 29 -6.74 -4.10 -13.82
C LEU A 29 -6.59 -2.86 -12.93
N LEU A 30 -5.45 -2.72 -12.25
CA LEU A 30 -5.19 -1.62 -11.34
C LEU A 30 -4.02 -0.77 -11.80
N GLU A 31 -4.14 0.53 -11.56
CA GLU A 31 -3.01 1.45 -11.60
C GLU A 31 -2.75 1.87 -10.15
N PRO A 32 -1.86 1.17 -9.43
CA PRO A 32 -1.62 1.45 -8.02
C PRO A 32 -0.55 2.51 -7.81
N HIS A 33 -0.77 3.31 -6.76
CA HIS A 33 0.20 4.26 -6.24
C HIS A 33 0.24 4.12 -4.74
N SER A 34 1.33 4.53 -4.12
CA SER A 34 1.42 4.60 -2.66
C SER A 34 2.11 5.88 -2.23
N ALA A 35 1.77 6.37 -1.05
CA ALA A 35 2.34 7.60 -0.52
C ALA A 35 2.24 7.61 1.00
N GLY A 36 3.01 8.51 1.63
CA GLY A 36 2.97 8.72 3.07
C GLY A 36 2.57 10.14 3.40
N SER A 37 1.93 10.30 4.56
CA SER A 37 1.66 11.64 5.12
C SER A 37 2.96 12.27 5.63
N ARG A 38 3.92 11.43 6.05
CA ARG A 38 5.24 11.86 6.54
C ARG A 38 6.29 10.85 6.03
N PRO A 39 6.63 10.88 4.73
CA PRO A 39 7.52 9.87 4.15
C PRO A 39 8.89 9.89 4.82
N SER A 40 9.41 8.68 5.10
CA SER A 40 10.74 8.54 5.69
C SER A 40 11.87 8.73 4.67
N GLY A 41 11.54 8.65 3.39
CA GLY A 41 12.51 8.70 2.30
C GLY A 41 13.16 7.37 1.99
N THR A 42 12.86 6.32 2.77
CA THR A 42 13.49 5.00 2.63
C THR A 42 12.46 3.90 2.79
N VAL A 43 12.46 2.94 1.87
CA VAL A 43 11.69 1.71 2.05
C VAL A 43 12.40 0.83 3.07
N ASN A 44 11.66 0.33 4.06
CA ASN A 44 12.24 -0.47 5.12
C ASN A 44 12.86 -1.76 4.56
N PRO A 45 14.14 -2.05 4.88
CA PRO A 45 14.77 -3.30 4.43
C PRO A 45 14.02 -4.57 4.84
N ARG A 46 13.28 -4.53 5.95
CA ARG A 46 12.43 -5.66 6.37
C ARG A 46 11.29 -5.90 5.40
N ALA A 47 10.70 -4.81 4.86
CA ALA A 47 9.66 -4.93 3.85
C ALA A 47 10.24 -5.48 2.54
N VAL A 48 11.43 -5.02 2.15
CA VAL A 48 12.13 -5.55 0.98
C VAL A 48 12.34 -7.05 1.12
N LYS A 49 12.82 -7.49 2.30
CA LYS A 49 13.04 -8.92 2.56
C LYS A 49 11.73 -9.71 2.53
N ALA A 50 10.70 -9.20 3.20
CA ALA A 50 9.40 -9.89 3.27
C ALA A 50 8.78 -10.05 1.88
N MET A 51 8.89 -9.04 1.03
CA MET A 51 8.36 -9.12 -0.33
C MET A 51 9.20 -10.01 -1.24
N ALA A 52 10.53 -10.06 -1.03
CA ALA A 52 11.39 -10.98 -1.76
C ALA A 52 10.99 -12.44 -1.52
N GLU A 53 10.54 -12.77 -0.32
CA GLU A 53 10.09 -14.12 0.04
C GLU A 53 8.85 -14.55 -0.77
N VAL A 54 8.08 -13.60 -1.26
CA VAL A 54 6.90 -13.88 -2.10
C VAL A 54 7.13 -13.52 -3.57
N GLY A 55 8.38 -13.28 -3.95
CA GLY A 55 8.77 -13.13 -5.34
C GLY A 55 8.73 -11.72 -5.91
N TYR A 56 8.69 -10.69 -5.07
CA TYR A 56 8.65 -9.31 -5.54
C TYR A 56 9.86 -8.51 -5.04
N ASP A 57 10.51 -7.78 -5.96
CA ASP A 57 11.65 -6.92 -5.62
C ASP A 57 11.17 -5.52 -5.26
N LEU A 58 11.00 -5.28 -3.95
CA LEU A 58 10.54 -3.98 -3.45
C LEU A 58 11.67 -2.94 -3.43
N SER A 59 12.92 -3.33 -3.66
CA SER A 59 14.04 -2.39 -3.67
C SER A 59 13.96 -1.37 -4.80
N THR A 60 13.13 -1.60 -5.81
CA THR A 60 12.89 -0.67 -6.91
C THR A 60 11.95 0.47 -6.52
N HIS A 61 11.27 0.36 -5.40
CA HIS A 61 10.36 1.39 -4.90
C HIS A 61 11.11 2.45 -4.08
N HIS A 62 10.46 3.58 -3.87
CA HIS A 62 10.98 4.62 -2.98
C HIS A 62 9.85 5.20 -2.13
N SER A 63 10.19 5.66 -0.93
CA SER A 63 9.25 6.32 -0.03
C SER A 63 8.99 7.75 -0.54
N LYS A 64 7.72 8.14 -0.62
CA LYS A 64 7.32 9.40 -1.23
C LYS A 64 6.09 9.98 -0.55
N SER A 65 5.89 11.29 -0.72
CA SER A 65 4.74 11.98 -0.17
C SER A 65 3.58 11.98 -1.17
N VAL A 66 2.39 12.35 -0.66
CA VAL A 66 1.19 12.47 -1.48
C VAL A 66 1.37 13.50 -2.60
N SER A 67 2.23 14.50 -2.39
CA SER A 67 2.52 15.50 -3.42
C SER A 67 3.32 14.96 -4.61
N GLU A 68 3.92 13.78 -4.47
CA GLU A 68 4.76 13.17 -5.49
C GLU A 68 4.02 12.15 -6.36
N VAL A 69 2.74 11.90 -6.08
CA VAL A 69 1.89 11.00 -6.86
C VAL A 69 0.79 11.81 -7.55
N PRO A 70 0.10 11.25 -8.56
CA PRO A 70 -0.98 11.98 -9.21
C PRO A 70 -2.02 12.48 -8.21
N THR A 71 -2.57 13.67 -8.46
CA THR A 71 -3.50 14.31 -7.55
C THR A 71 -4.87 13.64 -7.50
N GLY A 72 -5.15 12.77 -8.45
CA GLY A 72 -6.44 12.12 -8.53
C GLY A 72 -7.42 12.86 -9.44
N PRO A 73 -8.72 12.64 -9.31
CA PRO A 73 -9.33 11.76 -8.31
C PRO A 73 -9.01 10.28 -8.55
N TYR A 74 -8.99 9.52 -7.46
CA TYR A 74 -8.76 8.08 -7.52
C TYR A 74 -10.09 7.34 -7.44
N GLU A 75 -10.16 6.14 -8.03
CA GLU A 75 -11.30 5.24 -7.80
C GLU A 75 -11.35 4.84 -6.32
N PHE A 76 -10.20 4.47 -5.76
CA PHE A 76 -10.06 4.07 -4.37
C PHE A 76 -8.90 4.79 -3.70
N VAL A 77 -9.13 5.27 -2.48
CA VAL A 77 -8.05 5.68 -1.57
C VAL A 77 -8.16 4.80 -0.33
N ILE A 78 -7.10 4.03 -0.05
CA ILE A 78 -7.02 3.12 1.07
C ILE A 78 -5.99 3.65 2.06
N THR A 79 -6.44 4.02 3.26
CA THR A 79 -5.53 4.47 4.32
C THR A 79 -5.18 3.30 5.23
N MET A 80 -4.01 3.35 5.84
CA MET A 80 -3.49 2.24 6.65
C MET A 80 -2.85 2.78 7.92
N GLY A 81 -3.70 3.12 8.89
CA GLY A 81 -3.25 3.47 10.22
C GLY A 81 -2.69 4.87 10.41
N CYS A 82 -2.84 5.78 9.46
CA CYS A 82 -2.41 7.17 9.64
C CYS A 82 -3.47 8.03 10.35
N GLY A 83 -4.71 7.54 10.45
CA GLY A 83 -5.77 8.25 11.13
C GLY A 83 -6.00 9.65 10.56
N ASP A 84 -6.17 10.64 11.45
CA ASP A 84 -6.39 12.02 11.05
C ASP A 84 -5.18 12.68 10.40
N ALA A 85 -4.00 12.06 10.50
CA ALA A 85 -2.79 12.57 9.85
C ALA A 85 -2.76 12.27 8.35
N CYS A 86 -3.66 11.42 7.84
CA CYS A 86 -3.73 11.14 6.42
C CYS A 86 -4.26 12.39 5.69
N PRO A 87 -3.57 12.84 4.63
CA PRO A 87 -4.04 13.97 3.85
C PRO A 87 -5.32 13.60 3.09
N PHE A 88 -6.15 14.59 2.85
CA PHE A 88 -7.34 14.40 2.03
C PHE A 88 -6.94 14.28 0.55
N VAL A 89 -7.36 13.19 -0.08
CA VAL A 89 -7.18 12.98 -1.51
C VAL A 89 -8.54 12.61 -2.11
N PRO A 90 -9.00 13.29 -3.17
CA PRO A 90 -10.29 12.98 -3.78
C PRO A 90 -10.36 11.53 -4.27
N ALA A 91 -11.46 10.84 -3.96
CA ALA A 91 -11.67 9.46 -4.34
C ALA A 91 -13.16 9.16 -4.49
N VAL A 92 -13.49 8.22 -5.38
CA VAL A 92 -14.86 7.70 -5.51
C VAL A 92 -15.21 6.89 -4.25
N GLU A 93 -14.30 6.00 -3.83
CA GLU A 93 -14.47 5.23 -2.61
C GLU A 93 -13.25 5.36 -1.71
N ARG A 94 -13.50 5.35 -0.41
CA ARG A 94 -12.46 5.38 0.62
C ARG A 94 -12.64 4.21 1.56
N ASP A 95 -11.52 3.67 2.04
CA ASP A 95 -11.54 2.64 3.07
C ASP A 95 -10.32 2.84 3.96
N ASP A 96 -10.41 2.37 5.19
CA ASP A 96 -9.27 2.36 6.11
C ASP A 96 -9.01 0.91 6.52
N TRP A 97 -7.84 0.41 6.18
CA TRP A 97 -7.42 -0.91 6.61
C TRP A 97 -6.70 -0.78 7.93
N ASP A 98 -7.37 -1.21 8.99
CA ASP A 98 -6.81 -1.18 10.34
C ASP A 98 -5.75 -2.28 10.48
N LEU A 99 -4.51 -1.91 10.20
CA LEU A 99 -3.37 -2.82 10.22
C LEU A 99 -2.33 -2.32 11.22
N ALA A 100 -1.76 -3.25 11.99
CA ALA A 100 -0.65 -2.93 12.87
C ALA A 100 0.54 -2.43 12.05
N ASP A 101 1.27 -1.46 12.60
CA ASP A 101 2.55 -1.04 12.01
C ASP A 101 3.58 -2.14 12.27
N PRO A 102 4.11 -2.79 11.21
CA PRO A 102 5.00 -3.92 11.41
C PRO A 102 6.46 -3.52 11.68
N ARG A 103 6.75 -2.22 11.72
CA ARG A 103 8.13 -1.71 11.76
C ARG A 103 9.02 -2.37 12.81
N ASP A 104 8.48 -2.60 14.02
CA ASP A 104 9.23 -3.15 15.14
C ASP A 104 8.88 -4.61 15.45
N LEU A 105 8.12 -5.27 14.56
CA LEU A 105 7.72 -6.65 14.76
C LEU A 105 8.83 -7.62 14.35
N ALA A 106 8.88 -8.78 15.02
CA ALA A 106 9.76 -9.87 14.60
C ALA A 106 9.32 -10.41 13.23
N PRO A 107 10.23 -11.07 12.47
CA PRO A 107 9.89 -11.53 11.12
C PRO A 107 8.60 -12.34 10.98
N PRO A 108 8.25 -13.29 11.88
CA PRO A 108 6.99 -14.02 11.74
C PRO A 108 5.77 -13.11 11.82
N GLU A 109 5.74 -12.16 12.75
CA GLU A 109 4.64 -11.21 12.91
C GLU A 109 4.62 -10.18 11.78
N PHE A 110 5.79 -9.75 11.32
CA PHE A 110 5.91 -8.89 10.16
C PHE A 110 5.27 -9.55 8.93
N ASN A 111 5.58 -10.82 8.72
CA ASN A 111 5.04 -11.57 7.58
C ASN A 111 3.53 -11.80 7.69
N GLN A 112 2.98 -11.87 8.91
CA GLN A 112 1.52 -11.94 9.09
C GLN A 112 0.84 -10.66 8.62
N VAL A 113 1.43 -9.49 8.89
CA VAL A 113 0.92 -8.22 8.37
C VAL A 113 1.00 -8.20 6.84
N ARG A 114 2.13 -8.62 6.28
CA ARG A 114 2.29 -8.75 4.83
C ARG A 114 1.18 -9.62 4.22
N ASP A 115 0.93 -10.78 4.81
CA ASP A 115 -0.04 -11.73 4.28
C ASP A 115 -1.48 -11.21 4.41
N GLU A 116 -1.78 -10.46 5.47
CA GLU A 116 -3.07 -9.80 5.63
C GLU A 116 -3.27 -8.71 4.56
N ILE A 117 -2.23 -7.95 4.25
CA ILE A 117 -2.29 -6.95 3.18
C ILE A 117 -2.58 -7.62 1.85
N GLU A 118 -1.90 -8.74 1.55
CA GLU A 118 -2.15 -9.48 0.32
C GLU A 118 -3.61 -9.92 0.22
N SER A 119 -4.16 -10.45 1.30
CA SER A 119 -5.56 -10.89 1.37
C SER A 119 -6.52 -9.74 1.06
N ARG A 120 -6.27 -8.57 1.62
CA ARG A 120 -7.11 -7.37 1.40
C ARG A 120 -6.98 -6.85 -0.02
N VAL A 121 -5.79 -6.87 -0.59
CA VAL A 121 -5.58 -6.46 -1.99
C VAL A 121 -6.33 -7.41 -2.93
N LYS A 122 -6.29 -8.71 -2.67
CA LYS A 122 -7.03 -9.69 -3.47
C LYS A 122 -8.54 -9.47 -3.39
N ALA A 123 -9.06 -9.15 -2.20
CA ALA A 123 -10.47 -8.83 -2.01
C ALA A 123 -10.86 -7.55 -2.79
N LEU A 124 -9.99 -6.54 -2.79
CA LEU A 124 -10.21 -5.32 -3.57
C LEU A 124 -10.27 -5.64 -5.06
N LEU A 125 -9.37 -6.51 -5.55
CA LEU A 125 -9.36 -6.92 -6.95
C LEU A 125 -10.65 -7.64 -7.34
N GLU A 126 -11.21 -8.48 -6.45
CA GLU A 126 -12.49 -9.12 -6.70
C GLU A 126 -13.61 -8.10 -6.88
N ARG A 127 -13.63 -7.04 -6.05
CA ARG A 127 -14.60 -5.96 -6.17
C ARG A 127 -14.47 -5.22 -7.51
N VAL A 128 -13.24 -4.91 -7.91
CA VAL A 128 -12.95 -4.21 -9.17
C VAL A 128 -13.38 -5.08 -10.35
N ASN A 129 -13.08 -6.37 -10.31
CA ASN A 129 -13.37 -7.29 -11.39
C ASN A 129 -14.87 -7.60 -11.50
N ALA A 130 -15.61 -7.54 -10.38
CA ALA A 130 -17.06 -7.76 -10.35
C ALA A 130 -17.84 -6.53 -10.83
N GLY A 131 -17.24 -5.36 -10.72
CA GLY A 131 -17.84 -4.11 -11.20
C GLY A 131 -17.58 -3.87 -12.66
#